data_c5245959ba296d71d424b9111d89289f
#
_entry.id   c5245959ba296d71d424b9111d89289f
#
_cell.length_a   1.000
_cell.length_b   1.000
_cell.length_c   1.000
_cell.angle_alpha   90.00
_cell.angle_beta   90.00
_cell.angle_gamma   90.00
#
_symmetry.space_group_name_H-M   'P 1'
#
loop_
_entity.id
_entity.type
_entity.pdbx_description
1 polymer ?
#
loop_
_entity_poly.entity_id
_entity_poly.type
_entity_poly.pdbx_seq_one_letter_code
_entity_poly.pdbx_strand_id
1 'polypeptide(L)'
;MRDEDPMFVMHRFFERLRLAAYRIGHRHTYLTYDLFFRFRAVFFERMCFSVPELGIKDSDLRNVARDIVNMIYCFNPEITQDIHKNIESLKLPDQYIGFHIRGGDKFVEHRLEDYNKYIMKAEETSSVRNAYVFTDEYEIVEKMRRDYPEWTFYTLTEPREKGSFHQDFLKLKPQERKRDMVKMFSSMEILKNSALFVGTFSSNPGMFLGMCMDQAYGVDYDHWLLW
;
A
#
# COMPACT_ATOMS: atom_id res chain seq x y z
N MET A 1 9.31 17.19 -12.59
CA MET A 1 9.91 18.27 -11.78
C MET A 1 11.10 17.84 -10.91
N ARG A 2 11.22 16.59 -10.43
CA ARG A 2 12.42 16.09 -9.71
C ARG A 2 13.62 15.78 -10.60
N ASP A 3 13.41 15.47 -11.87
CA ASP A 3 14.49 15.11 -12.81
C ASP A 3 15.35 16.30 -13.27
N GLU A 4 14.96 17.53 -12.95
CA GLU A 4 15.66 18.76 -13.31
C GLU A 4 16.44 19.39 -12.13
N ASP A 5 16.33 18.83 -10.92
CA ASP A 5 17.07 19.30 -9.76
C ASP A 5 18.57 18.90 -9.91
N PRO A 6 19.51 19.89 -9.98
CA PRO A 6 20.94 19.63 -10.15
C PRO A 6 21.51 18.72 -9.05
N MET A 7 21.01 18.85 -7.81
CA MET A 7 21.44 18.01 -6.68
C MET A 7 21.02 16.56 -6.88
N PHE A 8 19.82 16.32 -7.41
CA PHE A 8 19.32 14.98 -7.72
C PHE A 8 20.10 14.32 -8.86
N VAL A 9 20.38 15.09 -9.92
CA VAL A 9 21.20 14.62 -11.07
C VAL A 9 22.62 14.26 -10.63
N MET A 10 23.23 15.11 -9.78
CA MET A 10 24.57 14.86 -9.25
C MET A 10 24.60 13.61 -8.34
N HIS A 11 23.61 13.45 -7.46
CA HIS A 11 23.49 12.25 -6.62
C HIS A 11 23.40 10.98 -7.47
N ARG A 12 22.56 10.96 -8.49
CA ARG A 12 22.43 9.83 -9.42
C ARG A 12 23.74 9.52 -10.16
N PHE A 13 24.50 10.54 -10.55
CA PHE A 13 25.80 10.36 -11.18
C PHE A 13 26.77 9.64 -10.25
N PHE A 14 26.89 10.06 -9.00
CA PHE A 14 27.77 9.40 -8.02
C PHE A 14 27.31 7.98 -7.70
N GLU A 15 26.01 7.73 -7.57
CA GLU A 15 25.49 6.36 -7.36
C GLU A 15 25.80 5.45 -8.55
N ARG A 16 25.74 5.95 -9.78
CA ARG A 16 26.14 5.19 -10.97
C ARG A 16 27.64 4.88 -11.01
N LEU A 17 28.48 5.82 -10.60
CA LEU A 17 29.92 5.57 -10.49
C LEU A 17 30.22 4.49 -9.43
N ARG A 18 29.60 4.58 -8.25
CA ARG A 18 29.72 3.56 -7.20
C ARG A 18 29.27 2.19 -7.70
N LEU A 19 28.14 2.13 -8.40
CA LEU A 19 27.64 0.90 -8.98
C LEU A 19 28.59 0.33 -10.02
N ALA A 20 29.16 1.17 -10.89
CA ALA A 20 30.11 0.72 -11.88
C ALA A 20 31.39 0.11 -11.24
N ALA A 21 31.91 0.76 -10.19
CA ALA A 21 33.02 0.23 -9.41
C ALA A 21 32.64 -1.09 -8.69
N TYR A 22 31.47 -1.17 -8.12
CA TYR A 22 30.98 -2.38 -7.42
C TYR A 22 30.81 -3.57 -8.39
N ARG A 23 30.38 -3.31 -9.62
CA ARG A 23 30.20 -4.35 -10.68
C ARG A 23 31.47 -5.02 -11.11
N ILE A 24 32.64 -4.45 -10.84
CA ILE A 24 33.94 -5.10 -11.15
C ILE A 24 34.05 -6.47 -10.47
N GLY A 25 33.52 -6.60 -9.24
CA GLY A 25 33.45 -7.88 -8.52
C GLY A 25 32.07 -8.57 -8.50
N HIS A 26 30.99 -7.87 -8.91
CA HIS A 26 29.61 -8.31 -8.74
C HIS A 26 28.78 -8.08 -10.00
N ARG A 27 28.92 -8.94 -10.99
CA ARG A 27 28.39 -8.76 -12.37
C ARG A 27 26.86 -8.63 -12.45
N HIS A 28 26.12 -9.16 -11.48
CA HIS A 28 24.65 -9.17 -11.46
C HIS A 28 24.04 -8.15 -10.49
N THR A 29 24.71 -7.03 -10.27
CA THR A 29 24.19 -5.94 -9.42
C THR A 29 23.47 -4.90 -10.25
N TYR A 30 22.26 -4.56 -9.83
CA TYR A 30 21.40 -3.56 -10.47
C TYR A 30 20.92 -2.56 -9.42
N LEU A 31 20.80 -1.29 -9.81
CA LEU A 31 20.08 -0.32 -9.00
C LEU A 31 18.56 -0.55 -9.15
N THR A 32 17.85 -0.59 -8.05
CA THR A 32 16.37 -0.71 -8.05
C THR A 32 15.73 0.39 -8.90
N TYR A 33 16.28 1.60 -8.83
CA TYR A 33 15.83 2.73 -9.64
C TYR A 33 15.97 2.49 -11.14
N ASP A 34 17.11 1.96 -11.61
CA ASP A 34 17.32 1.66 -13.03
C ASP A 34 16.40 0.52 -13.51
N LEU A 35 16.15 -0.48 -12.65
CA LEU A 35 15.17 -1.52 -12.92
C LEU A 35 13.76 -0.91 -13.05
N PHE A 36 13.37 -0.07 -12.11
CA PHE A 36 12.07 0.60 -12.15
C PHE A 36 11.86 1.38 -13.46
N PHE A 37 12.81 2.24 -13.86
CA PHE A 37 12.67 3.01 -15.10
C PHE A 37 12.72 2.14 -16.36
N ARG A 38 13.57 1.13 -16.37
CA ARG A 38 13.66 0.19 -17.49
C ARG A 38 12.37 -0.57 -17.69
N PHE A 39 11.75 -0.98 -16.61
CA PHE A 39 10.56 -1.81 -16.66
C PHE A 39 9.26 -0.98 -16.77
N ARG A 40 9.23 0.25 -16.27
CA ARG A 40 8.08 1.16 -16.47
C ARG A 40 7.80 1.46 -17.95
N ALA A 41 8.84 1.44 -18.80
CA ALA A 41 8.69 1.64 -20.24
C ALA A 41 8.13 0.40 -20.97
N VAL A 42 8.09 -0.76 -20.31
CA VAL A 42 7.56 -2.00 -20.85
C VAL A 42 6.15 -2.19 -20.29
N PHE A 43 5.16 -2.41 -21.15
CA PHE A 43 3.78 -2.69 -20.74
C PHE A 43 3.70 -4.06 -20.03
N PHE A 44 4.05 -4.11 -18.75
CA PHE A 44 4.06 -5.34 -17.94
C PHE A 44 2.74 -6.07 -17.92
N GLU A 45 1.64 -5.35 -17.94
CA GLU A 45 0.28 -5.89 -17.99
C GLU A 45 0.01 -6.81 -19.18
N ARG A 46 0.86 -6.75 -20.21
CA ARG A 46 0.77 -7.60 -21.41
C ARG A 46 1.79 -8.74 -21.44
N MET A 47 2.61 -8.85 -20.40
CA MET A 47 3.63 -9.90 -20.32
C MET A 47 3.11 -11.09 -19.53
N CYS A 48 3.35 -12.29 -20.05
CA CYS A 48 3.19 -13.53 -19.32
C CYS A 48 4.55 -14.02 -18.82
N PHE A 49 4.56 -14.56 -17.64
CA PHE A 49 5.77 -15.03 -16.95
C PHE A 49 5.64 -16.51 -16.65
N SER A 50 6.74 -17.21 -16.82
CA SER A 50 6.87 -18.61 -16.42
C SER A 50 8.10 -18.75 -15.54
N VAL A 51 7.94 -19.23 -14.32
CA VAL A 51 9.01 -19.53 -13.36
C VAL A 51 8.81 -20.97 -12.87
N PRO A 52 9.37 -21.97 -13.61
CA PRO A 52 9.12 -23.38 -13.33
C PRO A 52 9.49 -23.79 -11.90
N GLU A 53 10.53 -23.19 -11.32
CA GLU A 53 11.02 -23.46 -9.97
C GLU A 53 10.00 -23.11 -8.89
N LEU A 54 9.07 -22.19 -9.20
CA LEU A 54 7.99 -21.76 -8.32
C LEU A 54 6.63 -22.34 -8.76
N GLY A 55 6.59 -23.19 -9.78
CA GLY A 55 5.36 -23.73 -10.33
C GLY A 55 4.51 -22.72 -11.12
N ILE A 56 5.05 -21.54 -11.42
CA ILE A 56 4.35 -20.47 -12.15
C ILE A 56 4.45 -20.73 -13.65
N LYS A 57 3.31 -20.75 -14.35
CA LYS A 57 3.24 -20.99 -15.79
C LYS A 57 2.27 -20.00 -16.44
N ASP A 58 2.74 -19.27 -17.45
CA ASP A 58 1.96 -18.34 -18.31
C ASP A 58 1.03 -17.40 -17.52
N SER A 59 1.54 -16.88 -16.39
CA SER A 59 0.81 -15.96 -15.51
C SER A 59 1.16 -14.52 -15.83
N ASP A 60 0.17 -13.63 -15.73
CA ASP A 60 0.40 -12.19 -15.80
C ASP A 60 1.19 -11.69 -14.59
N LEU A 61 1.72 -10.45 -14.67
CA LEU A 61 2.53 -9.86 -13.63
C LEU A 61 1.83 -9.80 -12.27
N ARG A 62 0.53 -9.47 -12.24
CA ARG A 62 -0.24 -9.34 -10.99
C ARG A 62 -0.34 -10.68 -10.27
N ASN A 63 -0.66 -11.74 -10.99
CA ASN A 63 -0.77 -13.10 -10.44
C ASN A 63 0.59 -13.62 -9.99
N VAL A 64 1.65 -13.45 -10.79
CA VAL A 64 3.02 -13.81 -10.40
C VAL A 64 3.47 -13.07 -9.13
N ALA A 65 3.23 -11.77 -9.07
CA ALA A 65 3.56 -10.97 -7.89
C ALA A 65 2.77 -11.41 -6.65
N ARG A 66 1.48 -11.74 -6.81
CA ARG A 66 0.63 -12.30 -5.75
C ARG A 66 1.18 -13.63 -5.22
N ASP A 67 1.56 -14.53 -6.10
CA ASP A 67 2.11 -15.84 -5.73
C ASP A 67 3.42 -15.67 -4.94
N ILE A 68 4.32 -14.81 -5.40
CA ILE A 68 5.58 -14.52 -4.69
C ILE A 68 5.30 -13.88 -3.34
N VAL A 69 4.39 -12.92 -3.25
CA VAL A 69 4.04 -12.27 -1.98
C VAL A 69 3.44 -13.27 -1.01
N ASN A 70 2.57 -14.17 -1.43
CA ASN A 70 1.99 -15.20 -0.56
C ASN A 70 3.04 -16.12 0.05
N MET A 71 4.21 -16.30 -0.59
CA MET A 71 5.32 -17.08 -0.04
C MET A 71 6.11 -16.32 1.03
N ILE A 72 6.21 -15.00 0.94
CA ILE A 72 7.07 -14.18 1.80
C ILE A 72 6.32 -13.32 2.81
N TYR A 73 5.04 -13.04 2.59
CA TYR A 73 4.21 -12.23 3.49
C TYR A 73 3.69 -13.09 4.64
N CYS A 74 4.56 -13.32 5.59
CA CYS A 74 4.27 -14.09 6.80
C CYS A 74 4.89 -13.42 8.02
N PHE A 75 4.26 -13.59 9.18
CA PHE A 75 4.68 -13.01 10.43
C PHE A 75 5.10 -14.11 11.43
N ASN A 76 6.00 -13.77 12.33
CA ASN A 76 6.31 -14.68 13.44
C ASN A 76 5.08 -14.80 14.39
N PRO A 77 5.01 -15.85 15.23
CA PRO A 77 3.83 -16.12 16.07
C PRO A 77 3.44 -14.96 17.00
N GLU A 78 4.40 -14.23 17.56
CA GLU A 78 4.14 -13.10 18.44
C GLU A 78 3.42 -11.96 17.69
N ILE A 79 3.95 -11.58 16.53
CA ILE A 79 3.34 -10.52 15.70
C ILE A 79 1.98 -10.96 15.18
N THR A 80 1.82 -12.22 14.77
CA THR A 80 0.53 -12.78 14.35
C THR A 80 -0.52 -12.64 15.46
N GLN A 81 -0.14 -12.96 16.72
CA GLN A 81 -1.04 -12.82 17.86
C GLN A 81 -1.45 -11.34 18.09
N ASP A 82 -0.51 -10.41 17.98
CA ASP A 82 -0.79 -8.99 18.17
C ASP A 82 -1.68 -8.44 17.04
N ILE A 83 -1.48 -8.90 15.82
CA ILE A 83 -2.36 -8.59 14.68
C ILE A 83 -3.79 -9.10 14.95
N HIS A 84 -3.95 -10.35 15.39
CA HIS A 84 -5.27 -10.94 15.71
C HIS A 84 -5.97 -10.14 16.81
N LYS A 85 -5.28 -9.77 17.90
CA LYS A 85 -5.86 -8.95 18.96
C LYS A 85 -6.39 -7.61 18.44
N ASN A 86 -5.65 -6.95 17.55
CA ASN A 86 -6.10 -5.70 16.95
C ASN A 86 -7.37 -5.90 16.11
N ILE A 87 -7.42 -6.97 15.30
CA ILE A 87 -8.59 -7.28 14.47
C ILE A 87 -9.81 -7.59 15.34
N GLU A 88 -9.67 -8.47 16.33
CA GLU A 88 -10.74 -8.87 17.24
C GLU A 88 -11.31 -7.69 18.04
N SER A 89 -10.46 -6.72 18.40
CA SER A 89 -10.88 -5.52 19.15
C SER A 89 -11.92 -4.67 18.43
N LEU A 90 -11.95 -4.72 17.10
CA LEU A 90 -12.86 -3.93 16.27
C LEU A 90 -14.25 -4.53 16.14
N LYS A 91 -14.44 -5.82 16.40
CA LYS A 91 -15.71 -6.53 16.23
C LYS A 91 -16.35 -6.25 14.87
N LEU A 92 -15.56 -6.38 13.81
CA LEU A 92 -16.01 -6.14 12.44
C LEU A 92 -17.15 -7.11 12.08
N PRO A 93 -18.13 -6.66 11.28
CA PRO A 93 -19.16 -7.54 10.74
C PRO A 93 -18.55 -8.47 9.68
N ASP A 94 -19.27 -9.55 9.32
CA ASP A 94 -18.83 -10.54 8.33
C ASP A 94 -18.58 -9.93 6.95
N GLN A 95 -19.33 -8.85 6.61
CA GLN A 95 -19.16 -8.13 5.36
C GLN A 95 -18.89 -6.65 5.60
N TYR A 96 -17.81 -6.17 5.10
CA TYR A 96 -17.41 -4.77 5.14
C TYR A 96 -16.55 -4.42 3.92
N ILE A 97 -16.51 -3.13 3.61
CA ILE A 97 -15.66 -2.55 2.58
C ILE A 97 -14.37 -2.05 3.22
N GLY A 98 -13.25 -2.23 2.56
CA GLY A 98 -11.96 -1.72 2.98
C GLY A 98 -11.63 -0.41 2.28
N PHE A 99 -11.41 0.67 3.02
CA PHE A 99 -10.89 1.94 2.51
C PHE A 99 -9.44 2.16 2.93
N HIS A 100 -8.57 2.50 1.96
CA HIS A 100 -7.24 3.00 2.26
C HIS A 100 -7.09 4.43 1.75
N ILE A 101 -7.14 5.39 2.65
CA ILE A 101 -7.14 6.82 2.38
C ILE A 101 -5.85 7.43 2.92
N ARG A 102 -5.03 8.01 2.02
CA ARG A 102 -3.78 8.64 2.40
C ARG A 102 -3.96 10.13 2.67
N GLY A 103 -3.37 10.57 3.79
CA GLY A 103 -3.18 11.97 4.16
C GLY A 103 -1.68 12.30 4.31
N GLY A 104 -1.34 13.09 5.34
CA GLY A 104 0.03 13.36 5.74
C GLY A 104 0.93 13.90 4.62
N ASP A 105 2.16 13.37 4.52
CA ASP A 105 3.19 13.81 3.57
C ASP A 105 2.95 13.34 2.12
N LYS A 106 1.90 12.57 1.84
CA LYS A 106 1.60 12.06 0.50
C LYS A 106 1.35 13.17 -0.53
N PHE A 107 0.88 14.34 -0.11
CA PHE A 107 0.68 15.49 -1.01
C PHE A 107 1.97 15.94 -1.73
N VAL A 108 3.13 15.61 -1.19
CA VAL A 108 4.44 15.89 -1.82
C VAL A 108 4.68 15.03 -3.06
N GLU A 109 4.10 13.84 -3.09
CA GLU A 109 4.30 12.85 -4.15
C GLU A 109 3.13 12.83 -5.15
N HIS A 110 1.91 12.96 -4.65
CA HIS A 110 0.68 12.87 -5.43
C HIS A 110 -0.41 13.76 -4.82
N ARG A 111 -1.39 14.19 -5.64
CA ARG A 111 -2.56 14.90 -5.13
C ARG A 111 -3.34 13.99 -4.18
N LEU A 112 -3.72 14.52 -3.01
CA LEU A 112 -4.62 13.82 -2.11
C LEU A 112 -6.02 13.77 -2.73
N GLU A 113 -6.61 12.59 -2.72
CA GLU A 113 -7.96 12.39 -3.21
C GLU A 113 -8.98 12.60 -2.08
N ASP A 114 -10.11 13.23 -2.41
CA ASP A 114 -11.19 13.47 -1.47
C ASP A 114 -11.86 12.15 -1.06
N TYR A 115 -12.13 11.96 0.25
CA TYR A 115 -12.76 10.73 0.75
C TYR A 115 -14.14 10.45 0.14
N ASN A 116 -14.85 11.47 -0.36
CA ASN A 116 -16.11 11.29 -1.08
C ASN A 116 -15.96 10.38 -2.31
N LYS A 117 -14.81 10.43 -3.00
CA LYS A 117 -14.55 9.56 -4.14
C LYS A 117 -14.51 8.08 -3.76
N TYR A 118 -13.99 7.76 -2.58
CA TYR A 118 -13.94 6.39 -2.07
C TYR A 118 -15.35 5.86 -1.78
N ILE A 119 -16.19 6.68 -1.16
CA ILE A 119 -17.59 6.34 -0.88
C ILE A 119 -18.34 6.13 -2.20
N MET A 120 -18.28 7.09 -3.12
CA MET A 120 -18.93 6.98 -4.44
C MET A 120 -18.51 5.70 -5.17
N LYS A 121 -17.20 5.40 -5.17
CA LYS A 121 -16.69 4.20 -5.83
C LYS A 121 -17.20 2.91 -5.18
N ALA A 122 -17.31 2.89 -3.86
CA ALA A 122 -17.87 1.76 -3.13
C ALA A 122 -19.37 1.58 -3.41
N GLU A 123 -20.14 2.66 -3.46
CA GLU A 123 -21.58 2.65 -3.73
C GLU A 123 -21.94 2.22 -5.16
N GLU A 124 -21.08 2.52 -6.14
CA GLU A 124 -21.22 2.02 -7.50
C GLU A 124 -21.16 0.49 -7.58
N THR A 125 -20.46 -0.14 -6.63
CA THR A 125 -20.10 -1.56 -6.72
C THR A 125 -20.81 -2.42 -5.68
N SER A 126 -21.21 -1.84 -4.53
CA SER A 126 -21.73 -2.60 -3.38
C SER A 126 -22.81 -1.84 -2.62
N SER A 127 -23.76 -2.61 -2.06
CA SER A 127 -24.77 -2.10 -1.11
C SER A 127 -24.33 -2.17 0.35
N VAL A 128 -23.16 -2.73 0.65
CA VAL A 128 -22.63 -2.78 2.02
C VAL A 128 -22.34 -1.37 2.53
N ARG A 129 -22.73 -1.09 3.80
CA ARG A 129 -22.54 0.22 4.45
C ARG A 129 -21.70 0.11 5.73
N ASN A 130 -21.00 -1.00 5.91
CA ASN A 130 -19.97 -1.15 6.94
C ASN A 130 -18.61 -1.01 6.26
N ALA A 131 -17.72 -0.19 6.80
CA ALA A 131 -16.40 -0.02 6.22
C ALA A 131 -15.29 0.04 7.28
N TYR A 132 -14.18 -0.59 6.98
CA TYR A 132 -12.93 -0.37 7.69
C TYR A 132 -12.10 0.70 6.97
N VAL A 133 -11.71 1.74 7.69
CA VAL A 133 -10.92 2.86 7.16
C VAL A 133 -9.50 2.77 7.69
N PHE A 134 -8.55 2.50 6.80
CA PHE A 134 -7.12 2.65 7.05
C PHE A 134 -6.67 4.02 6.54
N THR A 135 -6.36 4.90 7.46
CA THR A 135 -5.83 6.23 7.18
C THR A 135 -4.77 6.60 8.22
N ASP A 136 -3.89 7.52 7.88
CA ASP A 136 -2.93 8.12 8.79
C ASP A 136 -3.43 9.44 9.40
N GLU A 137 -4.68 9.85 9.09
CA GLU A 137 -5.28 11.08 9.56
C GLU A 137 -6.69 10.83 10.11
N TYR A 138 -6.85 10.86 11.45
CA TYR A 138 -8.11 10.54 12.11
C TYR A 138 -9.26 11.50 11.75
N GLU A 139 -8.95 12.75 11.45
CA GLU A 139 -9.95 13.75 11.05
C GLU A 139 -10.76 13.30 9.81
N ILE A 140 -10.15 12.52 8.93
CA ILE A 140 -10.85 11.93 7.77
C ILE A 140 -11.98 11.02 8.24
N VAL A 141 -11.72 10.17 9.24
CA VAL A 141 -12.74 9.26 9.79
C VAL A 141 -13.87 10.03 10.45
N GLU A 142 -13.56 11.12 11.17
CA GLU A 142 -14.57 11.98 11.78
C GLU A 142 -15.45 12.66 10.74
N LYS A 143 -14.85 13.18 9.66
CA LYS A 143 -15.58 13.77 8.54
C LYS A 143 -16.49 12.73 7.86
N MET A 144 -15.98 11.53 7.58
CA MET A 144 -16.78 10.45 7.00
C MET A 144 -17.98 10.09 7.88
N ARG A 145 -17.79 9.95 9.19
CA ARG A 145 -18.90 9.66 10.15
C ARG A 145 -19.96 10.74 10.19
N ARG A 146 -19.56 12.00 10.06
CA ARG A 146 -20.49 13.14 10.06
C ARG A 146 -21.27 13.23 8.75
N ASP A 147 -20.56 13.04 7.63
CA ASP A 147 -21.12 13.34 6.30
C ASP A 147 -21.88 12.13 5.71
N TYR A 148 -21.63 10.92 6.24
CA TYR A 148 -22.27 9.67 5.83
C TYR A 148 -22.83 8.89 7.03
N PRO A 149 -23.91 9.40 7.68
CA PRO A 149 -24.47 8.81 8.90
C PRO A 149 -25.09 7.42 8.68
N GLU A 150 -25.39 7.04 7.43
CA GLU A 150 -25.89 5.72 7.04
C GLU A 150 -24.77 4.65 6.99
N TRP A 151 -23.50 5.06 7.05
CA TRP A 151 -22.35 4.17 7.10
C TRP A 151 -21.88 3.93 8.53
N THR A 152 -21.36 2.72 8.78
CA THR A 152 -20.62 2.42 10.02
C THR A 152 -19.14 2.29 9.71
N PHE A 153 -18.31 3.17 10.29
CA PHE A 153 -16.88 3.21 10.04
C PHE A 153 -16.07 2.68 11.22
N TYR A 154 -15.27 1.67 10.96
CA TYR A 154 -14.31 1.05 11.88
C TYR A 154 -12.89 1.50 11.51
N THR A 155 -12.02 1.68 12.49
CA THR A 155 -10.63 2.06 12.26
C THR A 155 -9.75 1.69 13.44
N LEU A 156 -8.48 1.41 13.19
CA LEU A 156 -7.41 1.37 14.20
C LEU A 156 -6.66 2.71 14.30
N THR A 157 -6.98 3.68 13.45
CA THR A 157 -6.40 5.03 13.52
C THR A 157 -6.90 5.73 14.78
N GLU A 158 -5.98 6.31 15.55
CA GLU A 158 -6.26 6.94 16.83
C GLU A 158 -6.49 8.46 16.68
N PRO A 159 -7.27 9.12 17.56
CA PRO A 159 -7.55 10.56 17.49
C PRO A 159 -6.32 11.48 17.49
N ARG A 160 -5.19 10.98 17.97
CA ARG A 160 -3.91 11.71 17.97
C ARG A 160 -3.19 11.71 16.62
N GLU A 161 -3.60 10.86 15.68
CA GLU A 161 -2.94 10.70 14.37
C GLU A 161 -3.42 11.80 13.42
N LYS A 162 -2.48 12.66 13.01
CA LYS A 162 -2.71 13.86 12.19
C LYS A 162 -1.88 13.84 10.90
N GLY A 163 -1.76 12.67 10.30
CA GLY A 163 -0.93 12.42 9.14
C GLY A 163 0.38 11.71 9.50
N SER A 164 0.90 10.93 8.56
CA SER A 164 2.18 10.23 8.71
C SER A 164 3.28 11.02 8.04
N PHE A 165 4.34 11.29 8.79
CA PHE A 165 5.54 11.97 8.30
C PHE A 165 6.76 11.08 8.56
N HIS A 166 7.48 10.74 7.50
CA HIS A 166 8.62 9.82 7.58
C HIS A 166 9.66 10.24 8.61
N GLN A 167 9.97 11.54 8.71
CA GLN A 167 10.94 12.05 9.68
C GLN A 167 10.52 11.83 11.13
N ASP A 168 9.22 11.89 11.41
CA ASP A 168 8.72 11.69 12.78
C ASP A 168 8.74 10.20 13.15
N PHE A 169 8.42 9.31 12.21
CA PHE A 169 8.58 7.87 12.41
C PHE A 169 10.01 7.48 12.77
N LEU A 170 11.01 8.09 12.15
CA LEU A 170 12.42 7.81 12.45
C LEU A 170 12.84 8.22 13.86
N LYS A 171 12.15 9.19 14.48
CA LYS A 171 12.42 9.66 15.87
C LYS A 171 11.77 8.76 16.94
N LEU A 172 10.82 7.92 16.57
CA LEU A 172 10.13 7.03 17.52
C LEU A 172 11.09 6.03 18.17
N LYS A 173 10.80 5.66 19.40
CA LYS A 173 11.49 4.57 20.10
C LYS A 173 11.20 3.22 19.43
N PRO A 174 12.09 2.22 19.53
CA PRO A 174 11.88 0.91 18.90
C PRO A 174 10.52 0.27 19.20
N GLN A 175 10.06 0.36 20.44
CA GLN A 175 8.76 -0.20 20.86
C GLN A 175 7.56 0.52 20.22
N GLU A 176 7.66 1.84 20.07
CA GLU A 176 6.62 2.65 19.41
C GLU A 176 6.57 2.34 17.92
N ARG A 177 7.75 2.26 17.27
CA ARG A 177 7.84 1.82 15.87
C ARG A 177 7.26 0.41 15.66
N LYS A 178 7.60 -0.56 16.56
CA LYS A 178 7.03 -1.91 16.50
C LYS A 178 5.50 -1.86 16.58
N ARG A 179 4.93 -1.10 17.54
CA ARG A 179 3.49 -0.97 17.70
C ARG A 179 2.82 -0.39 16.44
N ASP A 180 3.39 0.68 15.89
CA ASP A 180 2.84 1.34 14.70
C ASP A 180 2.93 0.45 13.47
N MET A 181 4.02 -0.33 13.32
CA MET A 181 4.13 -1.33 12.26
C MET A 181 3.13 -2.48 12.44
N VAL A 182 2.93 -2.99 13.65
CA VAL A 182 1.91 -4.03 13.92
C VAL A 182 0.52 -3.50 13.59
N LYS A 183 0.20 -2.26 13.98
CA LYS A 183 -1.08 -1.63 13.63
C LYS A 183 -1.27 -1.50 12.11
N MET A 184 -0.22 -1.08 11.39
CA MET A 184 -0.24 -1.02 9.92
C MET A 184 -0.51 -2.40 9.31
N PHE A 185 0.21 -3.45 9.75
CA PHE A 185 -0.01 -4.81 9.24
C PHE A 185 -1.38 -5.36 9.64
N SER A 186 -1.90 -5.03 10.83
CA SER A 186 -3.28 -5.36 11.21
C SER A 186 -4.27 -4.72 10.24
N SER A 187 -4.06 -3.46 9.88
CA SER A 187 -4.91 -2.76 8.89
C SER A 187 -4.82 -3.41 7.51
N MET A 188 -3.63 -3.85 7.09
CA MET A 188 -3.44 -4.56 5.82
C MET A 188 -4.19 -5.90 5.80
N GLU A 189 -4.14 -6.68 6.89
CA GLU A 189 -4.89 -7.94 7.01
C GLU A 189 -6.41 -7.70 7.02
N ILE A 190 -6.89 -6.66 7.72
CA ILE A 190 -8.30 -6.31 7.70
C ILE A 190 -8.74 -5.94 6.28
N LEU A 191 -7.98 -5.10 5.59
CA LEU A 191 -8.31 -4.70 4.22
C LEU A 191 -8.27 -5.87 3.25
N LYS A 192 -7.29 -6.76 3.38
CA LYS A 192 -7.16 -7.98 2.55
C LYS A 192 -8.36 -8.92 2.69
N ASN A 193 -9.01 -8.92 3.85
CA ASN A 193 -10.19 -9.75 4.14
C ASN A 193 -11.53 -9.03 3.89
N SER A 194 -11.52 -7.78 3.40
CA SER A 194 -12.76 -7.06 3.04
C SER A 194 -13.40 -7.63 1.78
N ALA A 195 -14.73 -7.47 1.67
CA ALA A 195 -15.48 -7.91 0.48
C ALA A 195 -15.12 -7.10 -0.77
N LEU A 196 -14.70 -5.84 -0.57
CA LEU A 196 -14.32 -4.89 -1.60
C LEU A 196 -13.24 -3.97 -1.03
N PHE A 197 -12.19 -3.71 -1.82
CA PHE A 197 -11.17 -2.72 -1.48
C PHE A 197 -11.27 -1.50 -2.40
N VAL A 198 -11.28 -0.31 -1.81
CA VAL A 198 -11.16 0.96 -2.52
C VAL A 198 -10.01 1.76 -1.91
N GLY A 199 -9.01 2.09 -2.70
CA GLY A 199 -7.79 2.66 -2.15
C GLY A 199 -7.01 3.57 -3.07
N THR A 200 -5.94 4.14 -2.53
CA THR A 200 -4.96 4.95 -3.26
C THR A 200 -3.88 4.03 -3.85
N PHE A 201 -3.96 3.74 -5.14
CA PHE A 201 -3.00 2.83 -5.80
C PHE A 201 -1.60 3.42 -5.97
N SER A 202 -1.43 4.74 -5.86
CA SER A 202 -0.10 5.39 -5.84
C SER A 202 0.68 5.18 -4.53
N SER A 203 0.18 4.38 -3.59
CA SER A 203 0.83 4.08 -2.31
C SER A 203 1.22 2.61 -2.21
N ASN A 204 2.30 2.29 -1.46
CA ASN A 204 2.72 0.90 -1.25
C ASN A 204 1.61 -0.01 -0.70
N PRO A 205 0.83 0.38 0.34
CA PRO A 205 -0.31 -0.42 0.78
C PRO A 205 -1.37 -0.61 -0.30
N GLY A 206 -1.70 0.43 -1.05
CA GLY A 206 -2.68 0.35 -2.14
C GLY A 206 -2.24 -0.57 -3.28
N MET A 207 -0.96 -0.50 -3.69
CA MET A 207 -0.38 -1.43 -4.67
C MET A 207 -0.43 -2.87 -4.18
N PHE A 208 -0.04 -3.11 -2.94
CA PHE A 208 -0.06 -4.44 -2.34
C PHE A 208 -1.47 -5.03 -2.34
N LEU A 209 -2.46 -4.27 -1.86
CA LEU A 209 -3.85 -4.72 -1.80
C LEU A 209 -4.47 -4.88 -3.18
N GLY A 210 -4.22 -3.95 -4.10
CA GLY A 210 -4.64 -4.07 -5.49
C GLY A 210 -4.07 -5.29 -6.20
N MET A 211 -2.87 -5.75 -5.80
CA MET A 211 -2.28 -6.99 -6.27
C MET A 211 -2.96 -8.23 -5.64
N CYS A 212 -3.20 -8.19 -4.33
CA CYS A 212 -3.67 -9.37 -3.57
C CYS A 212 -5.17 -9.65 -3.75
N MET A 213 -5.99 -8.63 -4.02
CA MET A 213 -7.45 -8.73 -4.03
C MET A 213 -8.02 -8.69 -5.44
N ASP A 214 -9.02 -9.51 -5.72
CA ASP A 214 -9.70 -9.50 -7.02
C ASP A 214 -10.68 -8.31 -7.13
N GLN A 215 -11.36 -7.97 -6.04
CA GLN A 215 -12.27 -6.82 -5.95
C GLN A 215 -11.51 -5.63 -5.34
N ALA A 216 -10.69 -4.97 -6.16
CA ALA A 216 -9.88 -3.82 -5.75
C ALA A 216 -9.99 -2.68 -6.77
N TYR A 217 -10.28 -1.48 -6.29
CA TYR A 217 -10.46 -0.28 -7.10
C TYR A 217 -9.59 0.87 -6.59
N GLY A 218 -8.91 1.55 -7.52
CA GLY A 218 -8.19 2.78 -7.22
C GLY A 218 -9.08 4.01 -7.37
N VAL A 219 -8.81 5.03 -6.58
CA VAL A 219 -9.45 6.37 -6.74
C VAL A 219 -8.55 7.35 -7.47
N ASP A 220 -7.25 7.08 -7.50
CA ASP A 220 -6.21 7.87 -8.17
C ASP A 220 -5.78 7.26 -9.51
N TYR A 221 -5.97 5.94 -9.70
CA TYR A 221 -5.75 5.21 -10.94
C TYR A 221 -6.87 4.18 -11.17
N ASP A 222 -7.35 4.10 -12.40
CA ASP A 222 -8.45 3.21 -12.80
C ASP A 222 -8.04 1.72 -12.79
N HIS A 223 -6.76 1.43 -12.81
CA HIS A 223 -6.24 0.08 -12.80
C HIS A 223 -5.01 -0.04 -11.91
N TRP A 224 -4.75 -1.27 -11.45
CA TRP A 224 -3.58 -1.57 -10.66
C TRP A 224 -2.29 -1.36 -11.47
N LEU A 225 -1.32 -0.68 -10.87
CA LEU A 225 0.00 -0.43 -11.43
C LEU A 225 1.08 -0.94 -10.47
N LEU A 226 2.18 -1.44 -11.02
CA LEU A 226 3.41 -1.63 -10.27
C LEU A 226 4.28 -0.38 -10.41
N TRP A 227 4.60 0.22 -9.30
CA TRP A 227 5.43 1.43 -9.23
C TRP A 227 6.90 1.10 -9.00
#